data_9464501a65c2bdb8c95191f2dddabff8
#
_entry.id   9464501a65c2bdb8c95191f2dddabff8
#
_cell.length_a   1.000
_cell.length_b   1.000
_cell.length_c   1.000
_cell.angle_alpha   90.00
_cell.angle_beta   90.00
_cell.angle_gamma   90.00
#
_symmetry.space_group_name_H-M   'P 1'
#
loop_
_entity.id
_entity.type
_entity.pdbx_description
1 polymer ?
#
loop_
_entity_poly.entity_id
_entity_poly.type
_entity_poly.pdbx_seq_one_letter_code
_entity_poly.pdbx_strand_id
1 'polypeptide(L)'
;MLVRQNIHGTSLNSLRITRIFLLVLFVMSLLSGCKVYKFNQASIPPEIKTIYVRFIDNKARYNNPQLSPQLTDKLRQKIVSQTRLTQVNNDNADYDVSGYISQYDVSTSGISDQKVSTNRLTVSVNLTLLNRKTPGAEPRNISASRSFDFSASLTLPQAELQLNDEIVRNLADEIFNQLFSDW
;
A
#
# COMPACT_ATOMS: atom_id res chain seq x y z
N MET A 1 30.46 69.98 -39.11
CA MET A 1 29.82 69.83 -37.81
C MET A 1 29.27 68.42 -37.78
N LEU A 2 29.97 67.48 -37.12
CA LEU A 2 29.76 66.04 -37.15
C LEU A 2 28.95 65.62 -35.92
N VAL A 3 27.76 65.13 -36.11
CA VAL A 3 26.95 64.49 -35.03
C VAL A 3 27.35 63.01 -34.94
N ARG A 4 28.08 62.69 -33.89
CA ARG A 4 28.52 61.33 -33.55
C ARG A 4 27.38 60.65 -32.77
N GLN A 5 26.66 59.77 -33.43
CA GLN A 5 25.62 58.97 -32.76
C GLN A 5 26.23 57.87 -31.88
N ASN A 6 25.81 57.85 -30.64
CA ASN A 6 26.24 56.95 -29.59
C ASN A 6 25.37 55.68 -29.61
N ILE A 7 25.80 54.63 -30.36
CA ILE A 7 24.98 53.40 -30.62
C ILE A 7 25.42 52.22 -29.72
N HIS A 8 26.33 52.40 -28.79
CA HIS A 8 26.91 51.28 -28.04
C HIS A 8 26.25 50.89 -26.69
N GLY A 9 25.27 51.67 -26.20
CA GLY A 9 24.66 51.43 -24.89
C GLY A 9 23.45 50.48 -24.85
N THR A 10 22.76 50.27 -25.98
CA THR A 10 21.47 49.58 -26.03
C THR A 10 21.59 48.07 -26.22
N SER A 11 22.66 47.56 -26.80
CA SER A 11 22.80 46.14 -27.12
C SER A 11 23.14 45.22 -25.91
N LEU A 12 23.92 45.76 -24.95
CA LEU A 12 24.33 45.01 -23.77
C LEU A 12 23.19 44.80 -22.75
N ASN A 13 22.30 45.78 -22.63
CA ASN A 13 21.14 45.65 -21.74
C ASN A 13 20.08 44.73 -22.32
N SER A 14 19.86 44.74 -23.64
CA SER A 14 18.94 43.81 -24.29
C SER A 14 19.39 42.34 -24.13
N LEU A 15 20.68 42.07 -24.29
CA LEU A 15 21.26 40.73 -24.10
C LEU A 15 21.12 40.21 -22.65
N ARG A 16 21.29 41.11 -21.68
CA ARG A 16 21.08 40.76 -20.25
C ARG A 16 19.61 40.45 -19.94
N ILE A 17 18.70 41.25 -20.43
CA ILE A 17 17.26 41.07 -20.27
C ILE A 17 16.82 39.75 -20.92
N THR A 18 17.30 39.44 -22.13
CA THR A 18 16.99 38.19 -22.82
C THR A 18 17.51 36.97 -22.05
N ARG A 19 18.71 37.04 -21.48
CA ARG A 19 19.26 35.96 -20.67
C ARG A 19 18.47 35.74 -19.37
N ILE A 20 18.05 36.83 -18.71
CA ILE A 20 17.23 36.77 -17.50
C ILE A 20 15.85 36.15 -17.85
N PHE A 21 15.25 36.54 -18.97
CA PHE A 21 13.97 36.02 -19.42
C PHE A 21 14.05 34.53 -19.75
N LEU A 22 15.11 34.06 -20.42
CA LEU A 22 15.38 32.65 -20.68
C LEU A 22 15.58 31.83 -19.39
N LEU A 23 16.31 32.41 -18.40
CA LEU A 23 16.50 31.78 -17.11
C LEU A 23 15.17 31.60 -16.33
N VAL A 24 14.33 32.65 -16.32
CA VAL A 24 13.00 32.58 -15.70
C VAL A 24 12.11 31.57 -16.38
N LEU A 25 12.13 31.52 -17.72
CA LEU A 25 11.35 30.52 -18.50
C LEU A 25 11.83 29.09 -18.20
N PHE A 26 13.15 28.88 -18.06
CA PHE A 26 13.76 27.61 -17.70
C PHE A 26 13.39 27.17 -16.29
N VAL A 27 13.40 28.09 -15.32
CA VAL A 27 12.97 27.82 -13.93
C VAL A 27 11.48 27.50 -13.86
N MET A 28 10.63 28.21 -14.61
CA MET A 28 9.20 27.91 -14.68
C MET A 28 8.92 26.54 -15.31
N SER A 29 9.73 26.08 -16.27
CA SER A 29 9.58 24.74 -16.87
C SER A 29 9.95 23.62 -15.90
N LEU A 30 10.85 23.87 -14.95
CA LEU A 30 11.21 22.90 -13.90
C LEU A 30 10.13 22.76 -12.81
N LEU A 31 9.29 23.76 -12.60
CA LEU A 31 8.19 23.76 -11.63
C LEU A 31 6.93 23.05 -12.15
N SER A 32 6.82 22.79 -13.45
CA SER A 32 5.66 22.14 -14.06
C SER A 32 5.65 20.60 -13.90
N GLY A 33 6.66 20.01 -13.25
CA GLY A 33 6.89 18.56 -13.17
C GLY A 33 6.15 17.82 -12.07
N CYS A 34 5.43 18.49 -11.17
CA CYS A 34 4.59 17.78 -10.19
C CYS A 34 3.26 17.35 -10.82
N LYS A 35 3.29 16.39 -11.76
CA LYS A 35 2.17 15.47 -11.92
C LYS A 35 2.03 14.74 -10.57
N VAL A 36 1.07 15.18 -9.76
CA VAL A 36 0.53 14.34 -8.68
C VAL A 36 0.17 13.03 -9.35
N TYR A 37 0.97 12.00 -9.09
CA TYR A 37 0.67 10.63 -9.48
C TYR A 37 -0.62 10.29 -8.72
N LYS A 38 -1.78 10.52 -9.38
CA LYS A 38 -3.03 9.94 -8.90
C LYS A 38 -2.79 8.44 -8.98
N PHE A 39 -2.49 7.84 -7.86
CA PHE A 39 -2.62 6.41 -7.66
C PHE A 39 -3.95 6.04 -8.31
N ASN A 40 -3.89 5.25 -9.37
CA ASN A 40 -5.08 4.81 -10.07
C ASN A 40 -5.96 4.19 -8.99
N GLN A 41 -6.98 4.94 -8.58
CA GLN A 41 -7.88 4.46 -7.53
C GLN A 41 -8.41 3.16 -8.08
N ALA A 42 -8.04 2.07 -7.43
CA ALA A 42 -8.52 0.73 -7.67
C ALA A 42 -9.87 0.75 -8.38
N SER A 43 -10.10 -0.14 -9.30
CA SER A 43 -11.31 -0.14 -10.15
C SER A 43 -12.59 -0.41 -9.34
N ILE A 44 -12.80 0.45 -8.33
CA ILE A 44 -14.01 0.42 -7.51
C ILE A 44 -15.11 1.12 -8.31
N PRO A 45 -16.19 0.41 -8.69
CA PRO A 45 -17.31 0.99 -9.40
C PRO A 45 -17.88 2.21 -8.67
N PRO A 46 -18.28 3.29 -9.35
CA PRO A 46 -18.73 4.54 -8.74
C PRO A 46 -19.97 4.41 -7.83
N GLU A 47 -20.76 3.38 -8.03
CA GLU A 47 -21.93 3.03 -7.24
C GLU A 47 -21.57 2.45 -5.86
N ILE A 48 -20.36 1.93 -5.68
CA ILE A 48 -19.87 1.39 -4.41
C ILE A 48 -19.35 2.53 -3.55
N LYS A 49 -19.97 2.76 -2.40
CA LYS A 49 -19.65 3.86 -1.48
C LYS A 49 -19.24 3.39 -0.09
N THR A 50 -19.72 2.23 0.33
CA THR A 50 -19.53 1.72 1.69
C THR A 50 -18.87 0.35 1.68
N ILE A 51 -18.08 0.09 2.71
CA ILE A 51 -17.44 -1.20 2.95
C ILE A 51 -17.55 -1.59 4.42
N TYR A 52 -17.84 -2.85 4.67
CA TYR A 52 -17.75 -3.47 5.98
C TYR A 52 -16.63 -4.50 5.97
N VAL A 53 -15.55 -4.22 6.69
CA VAL A 53 -14.49 -5.20 6.96
C VAL A 53 -14.77 -5.83 8.31
N ARG A 54 -15.20 -7.08 8.29
CA ARG A 54 -15.44 -7.89 9.49
C ARG A 54 -14.13 -8.16 10.21
N PHE A 55 -14.23 -8.57 11.46
CA PHE A 55 -13.06 -9.04 12.20
C PHE A 55 -12.46 -10.27 11.49
N ILE A 56 -11.14 -10.27 11.29
CA ILE A 56 -10.41 -11.38 10.67
C ILE A 56 -10.03 -12.35 11.78
N ASP A 57 -10.77 -13.45 11.89
CA ASP A 57 -10.54 -14.47 12.92
C ASP A 57 -9.20 -15.20 12.71
N ASN A 58 -8.60 -15.70 13.79
CA ASN A 58 -7.46 -16.59 13.67
C ASN A 58 -7.93 -18.05 13.78
N LYS A 59 -7.82 -18.79 12.68
CA LYS A 59 -8.12 -20.24 12.60
C LYS A 59 -6.86 -21.07 12.34
N ALA A 60 -5.67 -20.45 12.39
CA ALA A 60 -4.42 -21.18 12.27
C ALA A 60 -4.18 -22.07 13.50
N ARG A 61 -3.36 -23.10 13.30
CA ARG A 61 -3.00 -24.03 14.37
C ARG A 61 -2.33 -23.34 15.56
N TYR A 62 -1.47 -22.37 15.28
CA TYR A 62 -0.90 -21.48 16.30
C TYR A 62 -1.65 -20.14 16.31
N ASN A 63 -2.11 -19.74 17.45
CA ASN A 63 -2.87 -18.52 17.62
C ASN A 63 -2.02 -17.41 18.25
N ASN A 64 -1.51 -16.48 17.43
CA ASN A 64 -1.00 -15.21 17.90
C ASN A 64 -2.17 -14.26 18.19
N PRO A 65 -2.47 -13.91 19.46
CA PRO A 65 -3.65 -13.15 19.82
C PRO A 65 -3.62 -11.68 19.35
N GLN A 66 -2.44 -11.17 19.03
CA GLN A 66 -2.27 -9.77 18.59
C GLN A 66 -2.50 -9.60 17.09
N LEU A 67 -2.29 -10.64 16.29
CA LEU A 67 -2.28 -10.53 14.84
C LEU A 67 -3.67 -10.20 14.27
N SER A 68 -4.72 -10.89 14.71
CA SER A 68 -6.09 -10.68 14.21
C SER A 68 -6.59 -9.24 14.40
N PRO A 69 -6.55 -8.64 15.59
CA PRO A 69 -7.01 -7.26 15.78
C PRO A 69 -6.15 -6.28 15.01
N GLN A 70 -4.83 -6.41 15.05
CA GLN A 70 -3.92 -5.49 14.37
C GLN A 70 -4.05 -5.54 12.85
N LEU A 71 -4.17 -6.74 12.27
CA LEU A 71 -4.38 -6.92 10.83
C LEU A 71 -5.73 -6.34 10.39
N THR A 72 -6.79 -6.60 11.15
CA THR A 72 -8.12 -6.06 10.87
C THR A 72 -8.11 -4.54 10.87
N ASP A 73 -7.53 -3.92 11.89
CA ASP A 73 -7.49 -2.47 12.03
C ASP A 73 -6.57 -1.82 10.98
N LYS A 74 -5.44 -2.46 10.68
CA LYS A 74 -4.53 -1.99 9.63
C LYS A 74 -5.18 -2.02 8.25
N LEU A 75 -5.92 -3.07 7.94
CA LEU A 75 -6.65 -3.18 6.68
C LEU A 75 -7.75 -2.12 6.57
N ARG A 76 -8.55 -1.94 7.62
CA ARG A 76 -9.58 -0.87 7.69
C ARG A 76 -8.97 0.52 7.48
N GLN A 77 -7.89 0.83 8.20
CA GLN A 77 -7.19 2.09 8.08
C GLN A 77 -6.67 2.32 6.65
N LYS A 78 -6.07 1.28 6.04
CA LYS A 78 -5.55 1.36 4.68
C LYS A 78 -6.66 1.62 3.66
N ILE A 79 -7.78 0.92 3.77
CA ILE A 79 -8.95 1.10 2.89
C ILE A 79 -9.48 2.54 2.96
N VAL A 80 -9.70 3.05 4.16
CA VAL A 80 -10.21 4.43 4.36
C VAL A 80 -9.22 5.48 3.85
N SER A 81 -7.92 5.26 4.03
CA SER A 81 -6.89 6.23 3.61
C SER A 81 -6.59 6.22 2.12
N GLN A 82 -6.79 5.09 1.43
CA GLN A 82 -6.38 4.91 0.03
C GLN A 82 -7.55 4.75 -0.95
N THR A 83 -8.78 4.70 -0.45
CA THR A 83 -9.98 4.62 -1.29
C THR A 83 -10.98 5.71 -0.91
N ARG A 84 -12.04 5.86 -1.73
CA ARG A 84 -13.18 6.73 -1.42
C ARG A 84 -14.26 6.02 -0.57
N LEU A 85 -14.02 4.78 -0.16
CA LEU A 85 -15.00 3.99 0.57
C LEU A 85 -15.14 4.47 2.02
N THR A 86 -16.37 4.53 2.49
CA THR A 86 -16.66 4.77 3.90
C THR A 86 -16.78 3.46 4.64
N GLN A 87 -15.96 3.27 5.69
CA GLN A 87 -16.08 2.11 6.56
C GLN A 87 -17.38 2.21 7.38
N VAL A 88 -18.15 1.14 7.36
CA VAL A 88 -19.36 0.98 8.18
C VAL A 88 -19.29 -0.33 8.97
N ASN A 89 -20.10 -0.46 10.02
CA ASN A 89 -20.13 -1.65 10.89
C ASN A 89 -21.50 -2.30 10.85
N ASN A 90 -22.08 -2.46 9.66
CA ASN A 90 -23.37 -3.10 9.49
C ASN A 90 -23.44 -3.91 8.20
N ASP A 91 -24.38 -4.85 8.15
CA ASP A 91 -24.54 -5.80 7.05
C ASP A 91 -25.13 -5.19 5.76
N ASN A 92 -25.49 -3.90 5.75
CA ASN A 92 -26.03 -3.21 4.57
C ASN A 92 -24.93 -2.51 3.75
N ALA A 93 -23.66 -2.72 4.07
CA ALA A 93 -22.55 -2.21 3.28
C ALA A 93 -22.60 -2.70 1.84
N ASP A 94 -22.16 -1.85 0.89
CA ASP A 94 -22.08 -2.22 -0.53
C ASP A 94 -21.07 -3.36 -0.76
N TYR A 95 -19.91 -3.26 -0.10
CA TYR A 95 -18.90 -4.33 -0.02
C TYR A 95 -18.87 -4.90 1.40
N ASP A 96 -18.87 -6.24 1.49
CA ASP A 96 -18.70 -6.97 2.75
C ASP A 96 -17.48 -7.88 2.63
N VAL A 97 -16.47 -7.63 3.47
CA VAL A 97 -15.22 -8.39 3.51
C VAL A 97 -15.19 -9.19 4.80
N SER A 98 -15.14 -10.50 4.67
CA SER A 98 -15.00 -11.44 5.78
C SER A 98 -13.84 -12.39 5.53
N GLY A 99 -13.29 -12.99 6.59
CA GLY A 99 -12.25 -13.99 6.41
C GLY A 99 -11.52 -14.35 7.70
N TYR A 100 -10.42 -15.07 7.53
CA TYR A 100 -9.67 -15.62 8.64
C TYR A 100 -8.20 -15.86 8.27
N ILE A 101 -7.34 -15.86 9.27
CA ILE A 101 -5.96 -16.33 9.19
C ILE A 101 -6.02 -17.85 9.15
N SER A 102 -5.57 -18.46 8.05
CA SER A 102 -5.64 -19.88 7.80
C SER A 102 -4.37 -20.64 8.17
N GLN A 103 -3.22 -19.94 8.16
CA GLN A 103 -1.93 -20.53 8.42
C GLN A 103 -1.03 -19.56 9.23
N TYR A 104 -0.30 -20.13 10.16
CA TYR A 104 0.75 -19.47 10.94
C TYR A 104 1.76 -20.54 11.36
N ASP A 105 2.70 -20.83 10.47
CA ASP A 105 3.61 -21.98 10.62
C ASP A 105 5.06 -21.58 10.48
N VAL A 106 5.92 -22.24 11.27
CA VAL A 106 7.37 -22.08 11.22
C VAL A 106 8.01 -23.31 10.59
N SER A 107 8.91 -23.06 9.64
CA SER A 107 9.74 -24.07 9.01
C SER A 107 11.21 -23.66 9.04
N THR A 108 12.12 -24.62 8.91
CA THR A 108 13.55 -24.33 8.71
C THR A 108 13.77 -23.86 7.27
N SER A 109 14.46 -22.73 7.09
CA SER A 109 14.75 -22.17 5.77
C SER A 109 16.24 -22.13 5.41
N GLY A 110 17.12 -22.16 6.39
CA GLY A 110 18.57 -22.13 6.17
C GLY A 110 19.35 -23.05 7.10
N ILE A 111 20.40 -23.67 6.55
CA ILE A 111 21.35 -24.50 7.30
C ILE A 111 22.76 -23.98 7.01
N SER A 112 23.54 -23.70 8.06
CA SER A 112 24.96 -23.33 7.99
C SER A 112 25.76 -24.21 8.94
N ASP A 113 26.89 -24.75 8.49
CA ASP A 113 27.75 -25.63 9.28
C ASP A 113 27.01 -26.79 9.96
N GLN A 114 26.08 -27.41 9.22
CA GLN A 114 25.20 -28.51 9.68
C GLN A 114 24.26 -28.12 10.84
N LYS A 115 24.05 -26.81 11.09
CA LYS A 115 23.11 -26.29 12.07
C LYS A 115 22.05 -25.42 11.41
N VAL A 116 20.83 -25.45 11.93
CA VAL A 116 19.76 -24.54 11.51
C VAL A 116 20.19 -23.12 11.85
N SER A 117 20.25 -22.25 10.85
CA SER A 117 20.65 -20.85 10.98
C SER A 117 19.47 -19.90 10.83
N THR A 118 18.46 -20.29 10.05
CA THR A 118 17.31 -19.45 9.73
C THR A 118 16.04 -20.27 9.78
N ASN A 119 15.04 -19.72 10.42
CA ASN A 119 13.65 -20.18 10.39
C ASN A 119 12.82 -19.25 9.52
N ARG A 120 11.73 -19.77 8.98
CA ARG A 120 10.75 -19.04 8.16
C ARG A 120 9.38 -19.17 8.77
N LEU A 121 8.77 -18.03 9.12
CA LEU A 121 7.38 -17.93 9.50
C LEU A 121 6.54 -17.65 8.26
N THR A 122 5.58 -18.50 7.95
CA THR A 122 4.60 -18.30 6.88
C THR A 122 3.24 -18.01 7.47
N VAL A 123 2.64 -16.89 7.04
CA VAL A 123 1.31 -16.46 7.45
C VAL A 123 0.43 -16.36 6.22
N SER A 124 -0.74 -17.01 6.25
CA SER A 124 -1.72 -16.99 5.17
C SER A 124 -3.09 -16.58 5.68
N VAL A 125 -3.79 -15.78 4.87
CA VAL A 125 -5.12 -15.22 5.18
C VAL A 125 -6.03 -15.51 4.00
N ASN A 126 -7.21 -16.05 4.27
CA ASN A 126 -8.27 -16.24 3.29
C ASN A 126 -9.41 -15.28 3.57
N LEU A 127 -9.82 -14.53 2.56
CA LEU A 127 -10.89 -13.55 2.62
C LEU A 127 -11.92 -13.82 1.53
N THR A 128 -13.12 -13.34 1.77
CA THR A 128 -14.22 -13.33 0.82
C THR A 128 -14.76 -11.91 0.71
N LEU A 129 -14.80 -11.36 -0.50
CA LEU A 129 -15.45 -10.10 -0.83
C LEU A 129 -16.80 -10.37 -1.46
N LEU A 130 -17.87 -9.89 -0.83
CA LEU A 130 -19.22 -9.90 -1.37
C LEU A 130 -19.60 -8.50 -1.86
N ASN A 131 -20.00 -8.39 -3.12
CA ASN A 131 -20.59 -7.19 -3.67
C ASN A 131 -22.12 -7.25 -3.58
N ARG A 132 -22.71 -6.49 -2.67
CA ARG A 132 -24.16 -6.48 -2.44
C ARG A 132 -24.92 -5.57 -3.42
N LYS A 133 -24.21 -4.70 -4.16
CA LYS A 133 -24.85 -3.83 -5.18
C LYS A 133 -25.18 -4.56 -6.46
N THR A 134 -24.48 -5.66 -6.75
CA THR A 134 -24.74 -6.46 -7.94
C THR A 134 -25.56 -7.70 -7.55
N PRO A 135 -26.86 -7.75 -7.86
CA PRO A 135 -27.69 -8.92 -7.56
C PRO A 135 -27.12 -10.17 -8.27
N GLY A 136 -26.97 -11.26 -7.51
CA GLY A 136 -26.43 -12.52 -8.04
C GLY A 136 -24.92 -12.53 -8.26
N ALA A 137 -24.18 -11.51 -7.81
CA ALA A 137 -22.71 -11.55 -7.87
C ALA A 137 -22.16 -12.66 -6.97
N GLU A 138 -21.31 -13.49 -7.56
CA GLU A 138 -20.61 -14.53 -6.80
C GLU A 138 -19.57 -13.87 -5.86
N PRO A 139 -19.44 -14.39 -4.62
CA PRO A 139 -18.40 -13.94 -3.70
C PRO A 139 -17.02 -14.19 -4.29
N ARG A 140 -16.14 -13.16 -4.26
CA ARG A 140 -14.76 -13.29 -4.71
C ARG A 140 -13.87 -13.74 -3.56
N ASN A 141 -13.22 -14.88 -3.73
CA ASN A 141 -12.26 -15.41 -2.77
C ASN A 141 -10.87 -14.83 -3.03
N ILE A 142 -10.19 -14.44 -1.97
CA ILE A 142 -8.88 -13.82 -1.97
C ILE A 142 -8.00 -14.59 -1.00
N SER A 143 -6.77 -14.88 -1.40
CA SER A 143 -5.80 -15.55 -0.54
C SER A 143 -4.49 -14.78 -0.56
N ALA A 144 -4.09 -14.24 0.58
CA ALA A 144 -2.81 -13.56 0.77
C ALA A 144 -1.89 -14.41 1.62
N SER A 145 -0.64 -14.57 1.20
CA SER A 145 0.37 -15.33 1.94
C SER A 145 1.71 -14.62 1.90
N ARG A 146 2.37 -14.51 3.07
CA ARG A 146 3.69 -13.91 3.21
C ARG A 146 4.57 -14.74 4.13
N SER A 147 5.86 -14.73 3.84
CA SER A 147 6.86 -15.43 4.63
C SER A 147 7.92 -14.46 5.12
N PHE A 148 8.38 -14.68 6.36
CA PHE A 148 9.31 -13.83 7.08
C PHE A 148 10.41 -14.70 7.67
N ASP A 149 11.66 -14.40 7.31
CA ASP A 149 12.80 -15.15 7.82
C ASP A 149 13.30 -14.52 9.14
N PHE A 150 13.67 -15.38 10.09
CA PHE A 150 14.22 -14.96 11.36
C PHE A 150 15.32 -15.92 11.83
N SER A 151 16.21 -15.44 12.71
CA SER A 151 17.30 -16.26 13.24
C SER A 151 16.78 -17.46 14.02
N ALA A 152 17.33 -18.65 13.75
CA ALA A 152 17.01 -19.85 14.50
C ALA A 152 17.45 -19.82 15.98
N SER A 153 18.23 -18.80 16.37
CA SER A 153 18.58 -18.55 17.79
C SER A 153 17.43 -17.95 18.60
N LEU A 154 16.40 -17.41 17.92
CA LEU A 154 15.21 -16.84 18.55
C LEU A 154 14.12 -17.89 18.73
N THR A 155 13.41 -17.80 19.83
CA THR A 155 12.13 -18.48 20.00
C THR A 155 11.05 -17.79 19.16
N LEU A 156 9.97 -18.48 18.83
CA LEU A 156 8.88 -17.88 18.06
C LEU A 156 8.31 -16.61 18.72
N PRO A 157 8.02 -16.55 20.04
CA PRO A 157 7.56 -15.31 20.68
C PRO A 157 8.56 -14.15 20.59
N GLN A 158 9.87 -14.41 20.62
CA GLN A 158 10.88 -13.38 20.44
C GLN A 158 10.92 -12.86 18.99
N ALA A 159 10.79 -13.75 18.01
CA ALA A 159 10.68 -13.38 16.61
C ALA A 159 9.40 -12.58 16.33
N GLU A 160 8.27 -12.96 16.93
CA GLU A 160 7.00 -12.24 16.82
C GLU A 160 7.11 -10.78 17.27
N LEU A 161 7.79 -10.51 18.38
CA LEU A 161 8.02 -9.13 18.84
C LEU A 161 8.78 -8.27 17.84
N GLN A 162 9.65 -8.87 17.03
CA GLN A 162 10.43 -8.17 16.03
C GLN A 162 9.68 -8.03 14.69
N LEU A 163 8.90 -9.04 14.32
CA LEU A 163 8.30 -9.17 12.99
C LEU A 163 6.85 -8.67 12.94
N ASN A 164 6.17 -8.48 14.06
CA ASN A 164 4.74 -8.24 14.11
C ASN A 164 4.29 -7.08 13.21
N ASP A 165 4.95 -5.94 13.27
CA ASP A 165 4.61 -4.76 12.46
C ASP A 165 4.84 -5.01 10.98
N GLU A 166 5.86 -5.77 10.63
CA GLU A 166 6.16 -6.15 9.25
C GLU A 166 5.12 -7.12 8.71
N ILE A 167 4.75 -8.14 9.50
CA ILE A 167 3.71 -9.11 9.16
C ILE A 167 2.39 -8.40 8.89
N VAL A 168 1.93 -7.56 9.82
CA VAL A 168 0.66 -6.83 9.71
C VAL A 168 0.66 -5.91 8.49
N ARG A 169 1.74 -5.15 8.27
CA ARG A 169 1.84 -4.24 7.12
C ARG A 169 1.82 -5.00 5.80
N ASN A 170 2.69 -6.00 5.64
CA ASN A 170 2.84 -6.72 4.37
C ASN A 170 1.58 -7.51 4.00
N LEU A 171 0.91 -8.13 4.98
CA LEU A 171 -0.37 -8.80 4.76
C LEU A 171 -1.49 -7.81 4.40
N ALA A 172 -1.59 -6.69 5.11
CA ALA A 172 -2.58 -5.66 4.80
C ALA A 172 -2.36 -5.05 3.41
N ASP A 173 -1.10 -4.88 2.99
CA ASP A 173 -0.74 -4.38 1.66
C ASP A 173 -1.12 -5.38 0.57
N GLU A 174 -0.82 -6.65 0.77
CA GLU A 174 -1.17 -7.73 -0.17
C GLU A 174 -2.69 -7.88 -0.30
N ILE A 175 -3.40 -7.94 0.83
CA ILE A 175 -4.86 -8.04 0.85
C ILE A 175 -5.49 -6.84 0.14
N PHE A 176 -5.03 -5.63 0.44
CA PHE A 176 -5.52 -4.41 -0.19
C PHE A 176 -5.34 -4.44 -1.71
N ASN A 177 -4.16 -4.84 -2.16
CA ASN A 177 -3.86 -4.96 -3.59
C ASN A 177 -4.80 -5.98 -4.26
N GLN A 178 -5.00 -7.14 -3.66
CA GLN A 178 -5.90 -8.14 -4.22
C GLN A 178 -7.39 -7.76 -4.15
N LEU A 179 -7.79 -6.94 -3.16
CA LEU A 179 -9.16 -6.43 -3.09
C LEU A 179 -9.48 -5.43 -4.21
N PHE A 180 -8.52 -4.55 -4.52
CA PHE A 180 -8.78 -3.33 -5.30
C PHE A 180 -7.92 -3.16 -6.55
N SER A 181 -6.97 -4.04 -6.84
CA SER A 181 -6.22 -4.01 -8.10
C SER A 181 -6.81 -5.04 -9.05
N ASP A 182 -7.18 -4.59 -10.26
CA ASP A 182 -7.48 -5.49 -11.38
C ASP A 182 -6.14 -5.92 -11.98
N TRP A 183 -5.88 -7.21 -11.92
CA TRP A 183 -4.77 -7.88 -12.61
C TRP A 183 -5.27 -8.56 -13.87
#